data_13fcdde7df6b868847ed737575bc60c6
#
_entry.id   13fcdde7df6b868847ed737575bc60c6
#
_cell.length_a   1.000
_cell.length_b   1.000
_cell.length_c   1.000
_cell.angle_alpha   90.00
_cell.angle_beta   90.00
_cell.angle_gamma   90.00
#
_symmetry.space_group_name_H-M   'P 1'
#
loop_
_entity.id
_entity.type
_entity.pdbx_description
1 polymer ?
#
loop_
_entity_poly.entity_id
_entity_poly.type
_entity_poly.pdbx_seq_one_letter_code
_entity_poly.pdbx_strand_id
1 'polypeptide(L)'
;MNKLLYIIILLGSICLFGCNKPDIGYLYTDTAAFSIDTLRIIRFSNLQKKITDLENMFDTYPANIITLLEETDSLEIDYAEKEKIRIEMYEEFEKIKQQYKNASDAEKPYYQKLMDEYEKKYIHYKDTVVWEVEKAIRNNRSTITNQCYNQNLPDPYTIRDEISQLKTQIEKAVPWTTAQLEQILGTQPLIYSLAEIKTPNGTEAANNFAEHLTILGGGRMYVDAKIDAPEGLYVISLKVENEGHSTILEDIFTFILE
;
A
#
# COMPACT_ATOMS: atom_id res chain seq x y z
N MET A 1 -8.58 67.85 -44.20
CA MET A 1 -8.55 66.35 -44.29
C MET A 1 -7.72 65.71 -43.18
N ASN A 2 -6.67 66.32 -42.67
CA ASN A 2 -5.78 65.64 -41.71
C ASN A 2 -6.27 65.53 -40.26
N LYS A 3 -7.13 66.42 -39.79
CA LYS A 3 -7.66 66.38 -38.41
C LYS A 3 -8.59 65.21 -38.14
N LEU A 4 -9.41 64.82 -39.15
CA LEU A 4 -10.34 63.69 -39.06
C LEU A 4 -9.59 62.36 -39.00
N LEU A 5 -8.48 62.23 -39.72
CA LEU A 5 -7.63 61.05 -39.72
C LEU A 5 -6.94 60.82 -38.36
N TYR A 6 -6.49 61.89 -37.69
CA TYR A 6 -5.92 61.83 -36.36
C TYR A 6 -6.93 61.39 -35.27
N ILE A 7 -8.18 61.80 -35.38
CA ILE A 7 -9.25 61.41 -34.48
C ILE A 7 -9.60 59.93 -34.66
N ILE A 8 -9.61 59.42 -35.89
CA ILE A 8 -9.87 58.01 -36.18
C ILE A 8 -8.71 57.11 -35.66
N ILE A 9 -7.45 57.55 -35.83
CA ILE A 9 -6.29 56.81 -35.29
C ILE A 9 -6.28 56.84 -33.77
N LEU A 10 -6.64 57.96 -33.15
CA LEU A 10 -6.71 58.05 -31.67
C LEU A 10 -7.86 57.20 -31.08
N LEU A 11 -9.03 57.16 -31.72
CA LEU A 11 -10.11 56.29 -31.34
C LEU A 11 -9.78 54.78 -31.58
N GLY A 12 -9.10 54.47 -32.65
CA GLY A 12 -8.64 53.11 -32.93
C GLY A 12 -7.60 52.57 -31.92
N SER A 13 -6.73 53.45 -31.43
CA SER A 13 -5.75 53.03 -30.40
C SER A 13 -6.37 52.83 -29.03
N ILE A 14 -7.47 53.48 -28.71
CA ILE A 14 -8.19 53.27 -27.41
C ILE A 14 -8.95 51.95 -27.40
N CYS A 15 -9.40 51.46 -28.56
CA CYS A 15 -10.06 50.13 -28.66
C CYS A 15 -9.08 48.94 -28.58
N LEU A 16 -7.76 49.16 -28.74
CA LEU A 16 -6.77 48.10 -28.64
C LEU A 16 -6.30 47.83 -27.20
N PHE A 17 -6.67 48.66 -26.22
CA PHE A 17 -6.46 48.44 -24.81
C PHE A 17 -7.69 47.82 -24.12
N GLY A 18 -8.43 46.98 -24.84
CA GLY A 18 -9.33 46.04 -24.23
C GLY A 18 -8.50 45.05 -23.43
N CYS A 19 -8.23 45.38 -22.18
CA CYS A 19 -7.68 44.44 -21.18
C CYS A 19 -8.69 43.33 -21.02
N ASN A 20 -8.62 42.31 -21.83
CA ASN A 20 -9.23 41.02 -21.49
C ASN A 20 -8.48 40.59 -20.22
N LYS A 21 -9.10 40.88 -19.05
CA LYS A 21 -8.66 40.19 -17.83
C LYS A 21 -8.81 38.72 -18.15
N PRO A 22 -7.73 37.93 -18.11
CA PRO A 22 -7.87 36.50 -18.24
C PRO A 22 -8.95 36.05 -17.27
N ASP A 23 -9.80 35.14 -17.72
CA ASP A 23 -10.83 34.54 -16.88
C ASP A 23 -10.08 33.83 -15.74
N ILE A 24 -10.02 34.50 -14.58
CA ILE A 24 -9.32 33.99 -13.41
C ILE A 24 -10.18 32.82 -12.93
N GLY A 25 -9.65 31.61 -12.95
CA GLY A 25 -10.32 30.41 -12.51
C GLY A 25 -10.97 30.56 -11.12
N TYR A 26 -11.51 29.53 -10.59
CA TYR A 26 -12.08 29.50 -9.25
C TYR A 26 -11.38 28.46 -8.37
N LEU A 27 -11.45 28.64 -7.05
CA LEU A 27 -10.96 27.71 -6.06
C LEU A 27 -11.88 27.73 -4.83
N TYR A 28 -12.52 26.59 -4.54
CA TYR A 28 -13.37 26.39 -3.36
C TYR A 28 -12.76 25.30 -2.49
N THR A 29 -12.52 25.63 -1.22
CA THR A 29 -11.82 24.77 -0.26
C THR A 29 -12.52 24.68 1.09
N ASP A 30 -13.68 25.31 1.27
CA ASP A 30 -14.36 25.44 2.57
C ASP A 30 -14.75 24.10 3.20
N THR A 31 -14.89 23.07 2.39
CA THR A 31 -15.23 21.71 2.82
C THR A 31 -14.09 20.73 2.65
N ALA A 32 -12.88 21.24 2.31
CA ALA A 32 -11.73 20.39 2.10
C ALA A 32 -11.39 19.58 3.37
N ALA A 33 -11.24 18.28 3.24
CA ALA A 33 -10.91 17.40 4.35
C ALA A 33 -10.22 16.13 3.86
N PHE A 34 -9.46 15.50 4.74
CA PHE A 34 -9.07 14.11 4.58
C PHE A 34 -10.14 13.19 5.17
N SER A 35 -10.39 12.04 4.55
CA SER A 35 -11.29 11.01 5.10
C SER A 35 -10.83 10.48 6.47
N ILE A 36 -9.50 10.49 6.68
CA ILE A 36 -8.83 10.27 7.97
C ILE A 36 -7.83 11.40 8.11
N ASP A 37 -7.95 12.19 9.16
CA ASP A 37 -7.16 13.40 9.42
C ASP A 37 -5.92 13.17 10.29
N THR A 38 -5.69 11.93 10.70
CA THR A 38 -4.58 11.57 11.60
C THR A 38 -3.92 10.28 11.12
N LEU A 39 -2.58 10.26 11.07
CA LEU A 39 -1.78 9.07 10.78
C LEU A 39 -0.68 8.87 11.83
N ARG A 40 -0.63 7.67 12.42
CA ARG A 40 0.47 7.25 13.30
C ARG A 40 1.62 6.72 12.47
N ILE A 41 2.81 7.18 12.77
CA ILE A 41 4.06 6.80 12.11
C ILE A 41 5.03 6.30 13.17
N ILE A 42 5.62 5.14 12.93
CA ILE A 42 6.69 4.62 13.78
C ILE A 42 8.02 5.15 13.23
N ARG A 43 8.82 5.78 14.08
CA ARG A 43 10.19 6.25 13.74
C ARG A 43 11.06 5.09 13.29
N PHE A 44 11.99 5.38 12.40
CA PHE A 44 12.89 4.35 11.88
C PHE A 44 13.70 3.64 12.99
N SER A 45 14.22 4.40 13.95
CA SER A 45 14.92 3.84 15.12
C SER A 45 14.02 2.92 15.95
N ASN A 46 12.73 3.24 16.07
CA ASN A 46 11.77 2.45 16.83
C ASN A 46 11.25 1.24 16.05
N LEU A 47 11.25 1.27 14.71
CA LEU A 47 10.88 0.10 13.89
C LEU A 47 11.78 -1.11 14.15
N GLN A 48 13.09 -0.91 14.22
CA GLN A 48 14.04 -2.00 14.50
C GLN A 48 13.86 -2.56 15.91
N LYS A 49 13.66 -1.67 16.89
CA LYS A 49 13.36 -2.08 18.26
C LYS A 49 12.06 -2.87 18.32
N LYS A 50 11.00 -2.39 17.68
CA LYS A 50 9.70 -3.08 17.63
C LYS A 50 9.82 -4.47 17.01
N ILE A 51 10.59 -4.64 15.92
CA ILE A 51 10.86 -5.96 15.33
C ILE A 51 11.52 -6.87 16.36
N THR A 52 12.57 -6.38 17.04
CA THR A 52 13.28 -7.16 18.07
C THR A 52 12.36 -7.53 19.23
N ASP A 53 11.53 -6.59 19.69
CA ASP A 53 10.57 -6.85 20.76
C ASP A 53 9.54 -7.92 20.36
N LEU A 54 9.04 -7.87 19.12
CA LEU A 54 8.13 -8.87 18.56
C LEU A 54 8.82 -10.25 18.40
N GLU A 55 10.07 -10.28 17.94
CA GLU A 55 10.87 -11.51 17.84
C GLU A 55 11.07 -12.15 19.22
N ASN A 56 11.42 -11.35 20.24
CA ASN A 56 11.60 -11.82 21.62
C ASN A 56 10.30 -12.34 22.26
N MET A 57 9.13 -11.97 21.74
CA MET A 57 7.86 -12.54 22.23
C MET A 57 7.77 -14.04 21.99
N PHE A 58 8.42 -14.58 20.95
CA PHE A 58 8.44 -16.02 20.71
C PHE A 58 9.13 -16.78 21.84
N ASP A 59 10.11 -16.20 22.54
CA ASP A 59 10.78 -16.82 23.68
C ASP A 59 9.86 -16.95 24.91
N THR A 60 8.72 -16.25 24.90
CA THR A 60 7.73 -16.29 25.99
C THR A 60 6.68 -17.38 25.82
N TYR A 61 6.61 -18.02 24.65
CA TYR A 61 5.62 -19.07 24.41
C TYR A 61 5.97 -20.36 25.13
N PRO A 62 4.96 -21.11 25.64
CA PRO A 62 5.17 -22.44 26.17
C PRO A 62 5.80 -23.41 25.17
N ALA A 63 6.64 -24.32 25.65
CA ALA A 63 7.37 -25.26 24.81
C ALA A 63 6.48 -26.08 23.86
N ASN A 64 5.28 -26.46 24.31
CA ASN A 64 4.33 -27.19 23.47
C ASN A 64 3.79 -26.37 22.29
N ILE A 65 3.67 -25.04 22.42
CA ILE A 65 3.30 -24.14 21.31
C ILE A 65 4.50 -24.01 20.36
N ILE A 66 5.70 -23.82 20.89
CA ILE A 66 6.92 -23.74 20.06
C ILE A 66 7.11 -25.01 19.23
N THR A 67 7.04 -26.20 19.85
CA THR A 67 7.13 -27.47 19.12
C THR A 67 6.09 -27.56 18.00
N LEU A 68 4.85 -27.17 18.29
CA LEU A 68 3.78 -27.24 17.28
C LEU A 68 3.97 -26.21 16.15
N LEU A 69 4.58 -25.05 16.44
CA LEU A 69 4.99 -24.08 15.42
C LEU A 69 6.09 -24.65 14.50
N GLU A 70 7.13 -25.26 15.08
CA GLU A 70 8.22 -25.89 14.32
C GLU A 70 7.72 -27.04 13.42
N GLU A 71 6.82 -27.88 13.97
CA GLU A 71 6.15 -28.92 13.15
C GLU A 71 5.34 -28.33 12.02
N THR A 72 4.63 -27.23 12.27
CA THR A 72 3.81 -26.56 11.24
C THR A 72 4.69 -25.95 10.17
N ASP A 73 5.80 -25.28 10.54
CA ASP A 73 6.76 -24.73 9.59
C ASP A 73 7.37 -25.82 8.69
N SER A 74 7.68 -27.00 9.26
CA SER A 74 8.14 -28.16 8.49
C SER A 74 7.09 -28.67 7.51
N LEU A 75 5.81 -28.73 7.92
CA LEU A 75 4.70 -29.11 7.06
C LEU A 75 4.45 -28.09 5.95
N GLU A 76 4.67 -26.81 6.20
CA GLU A 76 4.52 -25.76 5.17
C GLU A 76 5.60 -25.86 4.09
N ILE A 77 6.82 -26.23 4.45
CA ILE A 77 7.90 -26.51 3.50
C ILE A 77 7.52 -27.75 2.65
N ASP A 78 7.10 -28.84 3.29
CA ASP A 78 6.65 -30.07 2.61
C ASP A 78 5.44 -29.80 1.69
N TYR A 79 4.49 -28.96 2.13
CA TYR A 79 3.36 -28.52 1.31
C TYR A 79 3.81 -27.78 0.06
N ALA A 80 4.77 -26.83 0.21
CA ALA A 80 5.28 -26.07 -0.93
C ALA A 80 5.94 -26.96 -1.99
N GLU A 81 6.68 -27.99 -1.58
CA GLU A 81 7.28 -28.96 -2.49
C GLU A 81 6.22 -29.81 -3.21
N LYS A 82 5.22 -30.31 -2.47
CA LYS A 82 4.12 -31.08 -3.02
C LYS A 82 3.23 -30.27 -3.96
N GLU A 83 2.99 -29.01 -3.63
CA GLU A 83 2.22 -28.09 -4.46
C GLU A 83 2.94 -27.80 -5.78
N LYS A 84 4.25 -27.70 -5.77
CA LYS A 84 5.06 -27.59 -6.99
C LYS A 84 4.88 -28.81 -7.88
N ILE A 85 4.96 -30.01 -7.31
CA ILE A 85 4.74 -31.25 -8.06
C ILE A 85 3.31 -31.31 -8.62
N ARG A 86 2.30 -30.87 -7.85
CA ARG A 86 0.91 -30.80 -8.30
C ARG A 86 0.75 -29.86 -9.51
N ILE A 87 1.43 -28.71 -9.48
CA ILE A 87 1.40 -27.75 -10.60
C ILE A 87 2.06 -28.39 -11.85
N GLU A 88 3.22 -29.00 -11.70
CA GLU A 88 3.92 -29.69 -12.80
C GLU A 88 3.04 -30.81 -13.41
N MET A 89 2.35 -31.61 -12.59
CA MET A 89 1.40 -32.61 -13.04
C MET A 89 0.22 -32.00 -13.80
N TYR A 90 -0.30 -30.87 -13.32
CA TYR A 90 -1.39 -30.18 -14.01
C TYR A 90 -0.97 -29.63 -15.37
N GLU A 91 0.21 -29.03 -15.46
CA GLU A 91 0.77 -28.55 -16.72
C GLU A 91 0.97 -29.69 -17.75
N GLU A 92 1.44 -30.84 -17.30
CA GLU A 92 1.59 -32.02 -18.19
C GLU A 92 0.23 -32.56 -18.65
N PHE A 93 -0.76 -32.58 -17.77
CA PHE A 93 -2.14 -32.95 -18.15
C PHE A 93 -2.71 -32.00 -19.22
N GLU A 94 -2.49 -30.68 -19.08
CA GLU A 94 -2.93 -29.71 -20.09
C GLU A 94 -2.20 -29.91 -21.44
N LYS A 95 -0.91 -30.25 -21.42
CA LYS A 95 -0.19 -30.62 -22.68
C LYS A 95 -0.82 -31.83 -23.37
N ILE A 96 -1.13 -32.88 -22.62
CA ILE A 96 -1.81 -34.09 -23.17
C ILE A 96 -3.17 -33.70 -23.77
N LYS A 97 -3.94 -32.82 -23.10
CA LYS A 97 -5.22 -32.31 -23.62
C LYS A 97 -5.05 -31.56 -24.95
N GLN A 98 -3.99 -30.79 -25.10
CA GLN A 98 -3.70 -30.08 -26.36
C GLN A 98 -3.29 -31.07 -27.46
N GLN A 99 -2.52 -32.11 -27.13
CA GLN A 99 -2.18 -33.18 -28.08
C GLN A 99 -3.43 -33.93 -28.54
N TYR A 100 -4.36 -34.28 -27.64
CA TYR A 100 -5.64 -34.86 -27.98
C TYR A 100 -6.46 -33.98 -28.95
N LYS A 101 -6.52 -32.65 -28.70
CA LYS A 101 -7.25 -31.71 -29.57
C LYS A 101 -6.68 -31.68 -31.00
N ASN A 102 -5.36 -31.84 -31.13
CA ASN A 102 -4.66 -31.72 -32.40
C ASN A 102 -4.46 -33.08 -33.10
N ALA A 103 -4.81 -34.18 -32.43
CA ALA A 103 -4.62 -35.54 -32.93
C ALA A 103 -5.60 -35.90 -34.06
N SER A 104 -5.16 -36.74 -34.99
CA SER A 104 -6.01 -37.37 -35.97
C SER A 104 -7.01 -38.34 -35.33
N ASP A 105 -8.07 -38.70 -36.02
CA ASP A 105 -9.08 -39.62 -35.49
C ASP A 105 -8.49 -41.00 -35.14
N ALA A 106 -7.42 -41.42 -35.81
CA ALA A 106 -6.70 -42.66 -35.50
C ALA A 106 -5.90 -42.58 -34.18
N GLU A 107 -5.40 -41.39 -33.80
CA GLU A 107 -4.58 -41.18 -32.62
C GLU A 107 -5.39 -40.80 -31.37
N LYS A 108 -6.60 -40.24 -31.55
CA LYS A 108 -7.46 -39.83 -30.44
C LYS A 108 -7.67 -40.87 -29.35
N PRO A 109 -7.91 -42.17 -29.66
CA PRO A 109 -8.09 -43.19 -28.63
C PRO A 109 -6.85 -43.36 -27.73
N TYR A 110 -5.65 -43.20 -28.29
CA TYR A 110 -4.41 -43.24 -27.51
C TYR A 110 -4.32 -42.07 -26.52
N TYR A 111 -4.51 -40.84 -27.01
CA TYR A 111 -4.45 -39.65 -26.12
C TYR A 111 -5.60 -39.63 -25.12
N GLN A 112 -6.79 -40.16 -25.47
CA GLN A 112 -7.89 -40.28 -24.50
C GLN A 112 -7.48 -41.17 -23.33
N LYS A 113 -6.92 -42.34 -23.63
CA LYS A 113 -6.46 -43.27 -22.59
C LYS A 113 -5.36 -42.61 -21.71
N LEU A 114 -4.43 -41.90 -22.34
CA LEU A 114 -3.34 -41.19 -21.64
C LEU A 114 -3.91 -40.11 -20.72
N MET A 115 -4.89 -39.33 -21.18
CA MET A 115 -5.60 -38.33 -20.35
C MET A 115 -6.27 -38.97 -19.15
N ASP A 116 -7.02 -40.06 -19.35
CA ASP A 116 -7.74 -40.72 -18.25
C ASP A 116 -6.78 -41.28 -17.18
N GLU A 117 -5.64 -41.82 -17.61
CA GLU A 117 -4.61 -42.32 -16.70
C GLU A 117 -3.94 -41.15 -15.92
N TYR A 118 -3.66 -40.06 -16.61
CA TYR A 118 -2.98 -38.92 -16.01
C TYR A 118 -3.91 -38.16 -15.07
N GLU A 119 -5.17 -37.97 -15.44
CA GLU A 119 -6.20 -37.37 -14.62
C GLU A 119 -6.37 -38.11 -13.29
N LYS A 120 -6.43 -39.47 -13.35
CA LYS A 120 -6.52 -40.28 -12.12
C LYS A 120 -5.30 -40.09 -11.21
N LYS A 121 -4.08 -40.00 -11.76
CA LYS A 121 -2.85 -39.75 -10.98
C LYS A 121 -2.87 -38.36 -10.34
N TYR A 122 -3.25 -37.36 -11.13
CA TYR A 122 -3.35 -35.98 -10.67
C TYR A 122 -4.37 -35.83 -9.55
N ILE A 123 -5.58 -36.37 -9.73
CA ILE A 123 -6.63 -36.31 -8.70
C ILE A 123 -6.18 -37.03 -7.44
N HIS A 124 -5.62 -38.23 -7.56
CA HIS A 124 -5.12 -38.98 -6.40
C HIS A 124 -4.03 -38.21 -5.67
N TYR A 125 -3.06 -37.63 -6.36
CA TYR A 125 -1.99 -36.82 -5.73
C TYR A 125 -2.55 -35.59 -5.02
N LYS A 126 -3.42 -34.85 -5.68
CA LYS A 126 -4.07 -33.66 -5.12
C LYS A 126 -4.91 -33.99 -3.88
N ASP A 127 -5.78 -35.00 -3.98
CA ASP A 127 -6.80 -35.28 -2.97
C ASP A 127 -6.28 -36.15 -1.81
N THR A 128 -5.10 -36.75 -1.97
CA THR A 128 -4.49 -37.57 -0.91
C THR A 128 -3.23 -36.92 -0.38
N VAL A 129 -2.23 -36.69 -1.24
CA VAL A 129 -0.90 -36.26 -0.80
C VAL A 129 -0.90 -34.80 -0.39
N VAL A 130 -1.44 -33.91 -1.23
CA VAL A 130 -1.47 -32.48 -0.95
C VAL A 130 -2.48 -32.16 0.16
N TRP A 131 -3.68 -32.75 0.05
CA TRP A 131 -4.76 -32.53 1.00
C TRP A 131 -4.41 -32.92 2.44
N GLU A 132 -3.73 -34.06 2.67
CA GLU A 132 -3.40 -34.51 4.03
C GLU A 132 -2.38 -33.54 4.69
N VAL A 133 -1.43 -33.02 3.96
CA VAL A 133 -0.48 -32.03 4.50
C VAL A 133 -1.18 -30.71 4.79
N GLU A 134 -2.00 -30.23 3.85
CA GLU A 134 -2.79 -28.99 4.06
C GLU A 134 -3.72 -29.09 5.27
N LYS A 135 -4.36 -30.24 5.44
CA LYS A 135 -5.22 -30.54 6.60
C LYS A 135 -4.43 -30.55 7.91
N ALA A 136 -3.23 -31.14 7.93
CA ALA A 136 -2.36 -31.14 9.08
C ALA A 136 -1.95 -29.70 9.50
N ILE A 137 -1.54 -28.89 8.51
CA ILE A 137 -1.23 -27.46 8.73
C ILE A 137 -2.42 -26.72 9.35
N ARG A 138 -3.62 -26.86 8.77
CA ARG A 138 -4.83 -26.21 9.31
C ARG A 138 -5.15 -26.64 10.74
N ASN A 139 -5.03 -27.92 11.03
CA ASN A 139 -5.27 -28.44 12.38
C ASN A 139 -4.26 -27.88 13.39
N ASN A 140 -2.97 -27.87 13.05
CA ASN A 140 -1.93 -27.32 13.91
C ASN A 140 -2.13 -25.83 14.13
N ARG A 141 -2.36 -25.04 13.08
CA ARG A 141 -2.65 -23.60 13.18
C ARG A 141 -3.85 -23.32 14.10
N SER A 142 -4.96 -24.06 13.91
CA SER A 142 -6.14 -23.93 14.77
C SER A 142 -5.83 -24.28 16.23
N THR A 143 -5.03 -25.32 16.47
CA THR A 143 -4.63 -25.74 17.80
C THR A 143 -3.76 -24.67 18.48
N ILE A 144 -2.78 -24.11 17.76
CA ILE A 144 -1.91 -23.03 18.24
C ILE A 144 -2.73 -21.80 18.62
N THR A 145 -3.59 -21.32 17.72
CA THR A 145 -4.44 -20.15 17.97
C THR A 145 -5.33 -20.34 19.19
N ASN A 146 -5.96 -21.53 19.33
CA ASN A 146 -6.80 -21.83 20.48
C ASN A 146 -5.99 -21.92 21.79
N GLN A 147 -4.79 -22.48 21.77
CA GLN A 147 -3.92 -22.54 22.95
C GLN A 147 -3.45 -21.14 23.36
N CYS A 148 -3.07 -20.30 22.40
CA CYS A 148 -2.72 -18.91 22.66
C CYS A 148 -3.88 -18.13 23.26
N TYR A 149 -5.08 -18.24 22.67
CA TYR A 149 -6.28 -17.60 23.19
C TYR A 149 -6.59 -18.01 24.66
N ASN A 150 -6.54 -19.29 24.96
CA ASN A 150 -6.82 -19.81 26.30
C ASN A 150 -5.78 -19.38 27.35
N GLN A 151 -4.58 -19.01 26.92
CA GLN A 151 -3.49 -18.58 27.79
C GLN A 151 -3.28 -17.06 27.78
N ASN A 152 -4.17 -16.30 27.12
CA ASN A 152 -4.04 -14.85 26.88
C ASN A 152 -2.69 -14.46 26.24
N LEU A 153 -2.18 -15.30 25.35
CA LEU A 153 -1.01 -15.02 24.53
C LEU A 153 -1.43 -14.46 23.19
N PRO A 154 -0.64 -13.57 22.57
CA PRO A 154 -0.86 -13.14 21.19
C PRO A 154 -0.82 -14.32 20.23
N ASP A 155 -1.50 -14.21 19.08
CA ASP A 155 -1.40 -15.22 18.03
C ASP A 155 -0.03 -15.09 17.31
N PRO A 156 0.78 -16.14 17.28
CA PRO A 156 2.14 -16.08 16.70
C PRO A 156 2.13 -15.81 15.18
N TYR A 157 1.08 -16.18 14.47
CA TYR A 157 0.96 -15.87 13.03
C TYR A 157 0.74 -14.38 12.80
N THR A 158 -0.08 -13.73 13.63
CA THR A 158 -0.24 -12.26 13.59
C THR A 158 1.09 -11.55 13.87
N ILE A 159 1.89 -12.03 14.82
CA ILE A 159 3.21 -11.48 15.12
C ILE A 159 4.16 -11.66 13.93
N ARG A 160 4.21 -12.85 13.32
CA ARG A 160 5.03 -13.12 12.14
C ARG A 160 4.67 -12.22 10.95
N ASP A 161 3.38 -12.02 10.72
CA ASP A 161 2.89 -11.13 9.67
C ASP A 161 3.30 -9.68 9.94
N GLU A 162 3.17 -9.20 11.17
CA GLU A 162 3.59 -7.86 11.55
C GLU A 162 5.12 -7.67 11.37
N ILE A 163 5.93 -8.61 11.82
CA ILE A 163 7.39 -8.60 11.61
C ILE A 163 7.73 -8.55 10.11
N SER A 164 7.06 -9.37 9.30
CA SER A 164 7.27 -9.42 7.85
C SER A 164 6.93 -8.09 7.17
N GLN A 165 5.82 -7.48 7.56
CA GLN A 165 5.41 -6.16 7.05
C GLN A 165 6.42 -5.07 7.43
N LEU A 166 6.85 -5.02 8.69
CA LEU A 166 7.84 -4.05 9.17
C LEU A 166 9.19 -4.22 8.47
N LYS A 167 9.67 -5.46 8.32
CA LYS A 167 10.91 -5.76 7.57
C LYS A 167 10.79 -5.33 6.10
N THR A 168 9.68 -5.64 5.45
CA THR A 168 9.41 -5.22 4.07
C THR A 168 9.37 -3.69 3.93
N GLN A 169 8.76 -2.99 4.90
CA GLN A 169 8.72 -1.53 4.92
C GLN A 169 10.12 -0.92 5.00
N ILE A 170 10.99 -1.50 5.84
CA ILE A 170 12.39 -1.06 5.98
C ILE A 170 13.18 -1.33 4.68
N GLU A 171 13.11 -2.57 4.17
CA GLU A 171 13.90 -3.00 2.99
C GLU A 171 13.52 -2.23 1.72
N LYS A 172 12.22 -2.04 1.50
CA LYS A 172 11.72 -1.37 0.31
C LYS A 172 11.56 0.14 0.47
N ALA A 173 11.89 0.67 1.64
CA ALA A 173 11.68 2.08 2.00
C ALA A 173 10.27 2.57 1.62
N VAL A 174 9.24 1.77 1.94
CA VAL A 174 7.85 2.09 1.62
C VAL A 174 7.40 3.28 2.47
N PRO A 175 7.03 4.43 1.85
CA PRO A 175 6.65 5.62 2.59
C PRO A 175 5.30 5.45 3.30
N TRP A 176 5.15 6.12 4.41
CA TRP A 176 3.85 6.32 5.04
C TRP A 176 3.01 7.24 4.18
N THR A 177 1.77 6.85 3.87
CA THR A 177 0.96 7.56 2.86
C THR A 177 -0.42 7.90 3.41
N THR A 178 -0.85 9.16 3.23
CA THR A 178 -2.22 9.59 3.55
C THR A 178 -3.19 9.24 2.44
N ALA A 179 -4.49 9.37 2.71
CA ALA A 179 -5.50 9.48 1.66
C ALA A 179 -5.27 10.76 0.82
N GLN A 180 -6.03 10.93 -0.23
CA GLN A 180 -6.10 12.22 -0.95
C GLN A 180 -6.94 13.22 -0.15
N LEU A 181 -6.63 14.49 -0.33
CA LEU A 181 -7.48 15.56 0.14
C LEU A 181 -8.73 15.64 -0.72
N GLU A 182 -9.89 15.61 -0.10
CA GLU A 182 -11.19 15.57 -0.76
C GLU A 182 -11.90 16.91 -0.74
N GLN A 183 -12.96 17.05 -1.54
CA GLN A 183 -13.88 18.20 -1.58
C GLN A 183 -13.20 19.53 -1.93
N ILE A 184 -12.20 19.50 -2.78
CA ILE A 184 -11.61 20.69 -3.40
C ILE A 184 -12.16 20.82 -4.82
N LEU A 185 -12.74 21.96 -5.15
CA LEU A 185 -13.19 22.30 -6.46
C LEU A 185 -12.42 23.50 -6.99
N GLY A 186 -11.87 23.39 -8.19
CA GLY A 186 -11.09 24.49 -8.76
C GLY A 186 -10.69 24.25 -10.20
N THR A 187 -10.31 25.34 -10.86
CA THR A 187 -9.72 25.28 -12.19
C THR A 187 -8.40 24.50 -12.12
N GLN A 188 -8.22 23.57 -13.03
CA GLN A 188 -7.01 22.75 -13.09
C GLN A 188 -5.87 23.47 -13.82
N PRO A 189 -4.60 23.23 -13.51
CA PRO A 189 -4.14 22.27 -12.48
C PRO A 189 -4.26 22.84 -11.06
N LEU A 190 -4.56 21.96 -10.08
CA LEU A 190 -4.42 22.29 -8.65
C LEU A 190 -3.02 21.87 -8.17
N ILE A 191 -2.32 22.80 -7.54
CA ILE A 191 -0.99 22.61 -6.99
C ILE A 191 -1.10 22.58 -5.48
N TYR A 192 -0.49 21.58 -4.87
CA TYR A 192 -0.48 21.39 -3.42
C TYR A 192 0.94 21.50 -2.90
N SER A 193 1.12 22.27 -1.83
CA SER A 193 2.41 22.43 -1.19
C SER A 193 2.27 22.54 0.33
N LEU A 194 3.36 22.32 1.04
CA LEU A 194 3.42 22.54 2.47
C LEU A 194 3.36 24.06 2.77
N ALA A 195 2.45 24.45 3.65
CA ALA A 195 2.38 25.82 4.15
C ALA A 195 3.10 25.95 5.49
N GLU A 196 2.80 25.07 6.44
CA GLU A 196 3.38 25.10 7.79
C GLU A 196 3.33 23.71 8.44
N ILE A 197 4.26 23.46 9.34
CA ILE A 197 4.23 22.34 10.30
C ILE A 197 4.30 22.93 11.72
N LYS A 198 3.29 22.65 12.53
CA LYS A 198 3.27 22.98 13.95
C LYS A 198 3.58 21.74 14.77
N THR A 199 4.55 21.85 15.67
CA THR A 199 4.90 20.80 16.63
C THR A 199 5.33 21.39 17.96
N PRO A 200 5.00 20.76 19.10
CA PRO A 200 5.50 21.16 20.41
C PRO A 200 7.03 21.07 20.52
N ASN A 201 7.68 20.29 19.66
CA ASN A 201 9.13 20.05 19.67
C ASN A 201 9.95 21.20 19.05
N GLY A 202 9.29 22.28 18.61
CA GLY A 202 9.93 23.48 18.07
C GLY A 202 10.27 23.44 16.60
N THR A 203 10.82 24.52 16.10
CA THR A 203 11.04 24.76 14.66
C THR A 203 12.05 23.78 14.04
N GLU A 204 13.07 23.37 14.76
CA GLU A 204 14.07 22.42 14.26
C GLU A 204 13.43 21.05 13.96
N ALA A 205 12.57 20.56 14.85
CA ALA A 205 11.83 19.33 14.64
C ALA A 205 10.83 19.45 13.47
N ALA A 206 10.17 20.60 13.31
CA ALA A 206 9.29 20.89 12.19
C ALA A 206 10.05 20.84 10.84
N ASN A 207 11.22 21.46 10.79
CA ASN A 207 12.07 21.44 9.59
C ASN A 207 12.59 20.04 9.26
N ASN A 208 13.03 19.29 10.27
CA ASN A 208 13.45 17.90 10.08
C ASN A 208 12.30 17.04 9.53
N PHE A 209 11.08 17.18 10.07
CA PHE A 209 9.92 16.47 9.53
C PHE A 209 9.62 16.89 8.08
N ALA A 210 9.72 18.18 7.76
CA ALA A 210 9.47 18.73 6.42
C ALA A 210 10.42 18.14 5.36
N GLU A 211 11.67 17.87 5.71
CA GLU A 211 12.66 17.26 4.81
C GLU A 211 12.27 15.83 4.40
N HIS A 212 11.49 15.14 5.22
CA HIS A 212 10.99 13.78 4.97
C HIS A 212 9.56 13.75 4.40
N LEU A 213 8.93 14.91 4.19
CA LEU A 213 7.55 15.02 3.71
C LEU A 213 7.51 15.40 2.23
N THR A 214 6.85 14.59 1.42
CA THR A 214 6.56 14.90 0.01
C THR A 214 5.06 15.02 -0.18
N ILE A 215 4.61 16.06 -0.90
CA ILE A 215 3.20 16.28 -1.23
C ILE A 215 3.05 16.14 -2.73
N LEU A 216 2.14 15.27 -3.18
CA LEU A 216 1.88 14.99 -4.59
C LEU A 216 0.43 15.35 -4.96
N GLY A 217 0.07 15.09 -6.21
CA GLY A 217 -1.24 15.42 -6.77
C GLY A 217 -2.42 14.94 -5.93
N GLY A 218 -3.42 15.79 -5.79
CA GLY A 218 -4.57 15.56 -4.91
C GLY A 218 -4.27 15.80 -3.42
N GLY A 219 -3.16 16.47 -3.10
CA GLY A 219 -2.78 16.78 -1.72
C GLY A 219 -2.36 15.56 -0.88
N ARG A 220 -2.10 14.41 -1.54
CA ARG A 220 -1.61 13.21 -0.85
C ARG A 220 -0.21 13.45 -0.31
N MET A 221 -0.01 13.11 0.94
CA MET A 221 1.27 13.27 1.63
C MET A 221 1.97 11.92 1.78
N TYR A 222 3.28 11.92 1.57
CA TYR A 222 4.17 10.77 1.69
C TYR A 222 5.28 11.15 2.67
N VAL A 223 5.37 10.40 3.76
CA VAL A 223 6.46 10.55 4.73
C VAL A 223 7.45 9.41 4.54
N ASP A 224 8.73 9.73 4.44
CA ASP A 224 9.80 8.76 4.24
C ASP A 224 9.77 7.67 5.33
N ALA A 225 9.92 6.42 4.93
CA ALA A 225 10.01 5.29 5.85
C ALA A 225 11.18 5.40 6.83
N LYS A 226 12.21 6.18 6.49
CA LYS A 226 13.41 6.39 7.32
C LYS A 226 13.33 7.65 8.17
N ILE A 227 12.14 8.22 8.34
CA ILE A 227 11.97 9.38 9.21
C ILE A 227 12.44 9.08 10.64
N ASP A 228 13.23 9.97 11.21
CA ASP A 228 13.73 9.89 12.58
C ASP A 228 13.65 11.24 13.32
N ALA A 229 12.67 12.08 12.94
CA ALA A 229 12.34 13.30 13.67
C ALA A 229 11.90 12.98 15.11
N PRO A 230 11.96 13.92 16.04
CA PRO A 230 11.53 13.70 17.43
C PRO A 230 10.10 13.19 17.55
N GLU A 231 9.84 12.33 18.53
CA GLU A 231 8.48 11.84 18.83
C GLU A 231 7.54 12.99 19.16
N GLY A 232 6.29 12.89 18.74
CA GLY A 232 5.28 13.90 19.04
C GLY A 232 4.27 14.14 17.92
N LEU A 233 3.55 15.24 18.06
CA LEU A 233 2.52 15.67 17.11
C LEU A 233 3.13 16.63 16.08
N TYR A 234 2.78 16.42 14.82
CA TYR A 234 3.14 17.28 13.69
C TYR A 234 1.86 17.64 12.94
N VAL A 235 1.37 18.85 13.19
CA VAL A 235 0.14 19.36 12.59
C VAL A 235 0.48 20.09 11.29
N ILE A 236 -0.14 19.67 10.20
CA ILE A 236 0.19 20.10 8.85
C ILE A 236 -0.84 21.09 8.35
N SER A 237 -0.37 22.22 7.84
CA SER A 237 -1.15 23.15 7.02
C SER A 237 -0.70 23.04 5.56
N LEU A 238 -1.65 22.94 4.64
CA LEU A 238 -1.40 22.81 3.20
C LEU A 238 -1.78 24.10 2.49
N LYS A 239 -0.97 24.49 1.52
CA LYS A 239 -1.33 25.51 0.54
C LYS A 239 -1.88 24.82 -0.70
N VAL A 240 -3.04 25.28 -1.17
CA VAL A 240 -3.65 24.87 -2.45
C VAL A 240 -3.70 26.08 -3.34
N GLU A 241 -3.25 25.95 -4.56
CA GLU A 241 -3.25 27.06 -5.52
C GLU A 241 -3.56 26.57 -6.93
N ASN A 242 -4.09 27.48 -7.72
CA ASN A 242 -4.25 27.34 -9.16
C ASN A 242 -3.91 28.67 -9.85
N GLU A 243 -4.22 28.79 -11.14
CA GLU A 243 -4.02 30.00 -11.88
C GLU A 243 -4.93 31.12 -11.34
N GLY A 244 -4.40 31.95 -10.48
CA GLY A 244 -5.06 33.16 -9.95
C GLY A 244 -5.64 33.06 -8.53
N HIS A 245 -5.71 31.90 -7.92
CA HIS A 245 -6.20 31.70 -6.54
C HIS A 245 -5.23 30.89 -5.71
N SER A 246 -5.18 31.22 -4.42
CA SER A 246 -4.39 30.50 -3.43
C SER A 246 -5.07 30.54 -2.08
N THR A 247 -5.12 29.41 -1.39
CA THR A 247 -5.69 29.27 -0.04
C THR A 247 -4.78 28.40 0.83
N ILE A 248 -4.69 28.72 2.11
CA ILE A 248 -4.05 27.87 3.11
C ILE A 248 -5.15 27.13 3.87
N LEU A 249 -5.05 25.82 3.91
CA LEU A 249 -5.85 24.93 4.73
C LEU A 249 -5.10 24.71 6.04
N GLU A 250 -5.50 25.45 7.07
CA GLU A 250 -4.82 25.42 8.35
C GLU A 250 -5.14 24.13 9.11
N ASP A 251 -4.10 23.52 9.71
CA ASP A 251 -4.20 22.39 10.62
C ASP A 251 -5.03 21.20 10.06
N ILE A 252 -4.92 20.97 8.76
CA ILE A 252 -5.79 20.04 8.00
C ILE A 252 -5.47 18.56 8.26
N PHE A 253 -4.27 18.24 8.76
CA PHE A 253 -3.83 16.88 9.01
C PHE A 253 -2.84 16.80 10.18
N THR A 254 -2.86 15.66 10.90
CA THR A 254 -1.92 15.43 12.02
C THR A 254 -1.16 14.12 11.82
N PHE A 255 0.16 14.19 11.85
CA PHE A 255 1.01 13.01 12.04
C PHE A 255 1.36 12.85 13.51
N ILE A 256 1.27 11.62 14.01
CA ILE A 256 1.73 11.22 15.35
C ILE A 256 2.96 10.36 15.16
N LEU A 257 4.12 10.88 15.52
CA LEU A 257 5.39 10.19 15.39
C LEU A 257 5.74 9.51 16.73
N GLU A 258 5.89 8.17 16.69
CA GLU A 258 6.12 7.30 17.86
C GLU A 258 7.46 6.58 17.77
#